data_7d1757ba43c467f09cf62aea2465e56b
#
_entry.id   7d1757ba43c467f09cf62aea2465e56b
#
_cell.length_a   1.000
_cell.length_b   1.000
_cell.length_c   1.000
_cell.angle_alpha   90.00
_cell.angle_beta   90.00
_cell.angle_gamma   90.00
#
_symmetry.space_group_name_H-M   'P 1'
#
loop_
_entity.id
_entity.type
_entity.pdbx_description
1 polymer ?
#
loop_
_entity_poly.entity_id
_entity_poly.type
_entity_poly.pdbx_seq_one_letter_code
_entity_poly.pdbx_strand_id
1 'polypeptide(L)'
;MERLTVATISEKIFSRASGHRAEAGEIVEAKVDYAMSHDGTSVLAIKAFREMGSERVFDPERIVIPFDHIVPANNSTAADLQREVRSWAKDQGIVHFYDGGRGICHQVFPEEGFALPGTLLVGADSHSCTYGAFGAFGTVVGATDMAEIYTRGRLWFKV
;
A
#
# COMPACT_ATOMS: atom_id res chain seq x y z
N MET A 1 -27.28 -25.29 19.37
CA MET A 1 -26.67 -24.06 19.93
C MET A 1 -25.55 -23.65 18.96
N GLU A 2 -25.86 -22.79 18.01
CA GLU A 2 -24.85 -22.21 17.13
C GLU A 2 -23.87 -21.42 18.03
N ARG A 3 -22.61 -21.81 18.01
CA ARG A 3 -21.56 -20.96 18.60
C ARG A 3 -21.57 -19.66 17.80
N LEU A 4 -21.94 -18.58 18.43
CA LEU A 4 -21.62 -17.24 17.94
C LEU A 4 -20.09 -17.16 17.88
N THR A 5 -19.50 -17.52 16.77
CA THR A 5 -18.07 -17.35 16.53
C THR A 5 -17.84 -15.84 16.41
N VAL A 6 -17.34 -15.26 17.50
CA VAL A 6 -16.95 -13.85 17.53
C VAL A 6 -15.71 -13.73 16.66
N ALA A 7 -15.85 -13.15 15.47
CA ALA A 7 -14.73 -12.90 14.57
C ALA A 7 -13.85 -11.77 15.10
N THR A 8 -12.55 -11.93 15.00
CA THR A 8 -11.56 -10.86 15.27
C THR A 8 -11.71 -9.71 14.27
N ILE A 9 -11.11 -8.56 14.56
CA ILE A 9 -11.09 -7.43 13.62
C ILE A 9 -10.40 -7.82 12.31
N SER A 10 -9.32 -8.60 12.36
CA SER A 10 -8.60 -9.08 11.17
C SER A 10 -9.49 -9.97 10.31
N GLU A 11 -10.16 -10.98 10.89
CA GLU A 11 -11.11 -11.85 10.17
C GLU A 11 -12.25 -11.05 9.51
N LYS A 12 -12.77 -10.02 10.18
CA LYS A 12 -13.79 -9.15 9.61
C LYS A 12 -13.28 -8.35 8.41
N ILE A 13 -12.07 -7.79 8.52
CA ILE A 13 -11.46 -7.01 7.45
C ILE A 13 -11.16 -7.91 6.24
N PHE A 14 -10.55 -9.09 6.47
CA PHE A 14 -10.28 -10.03 5.39
C PHE A 14 -11.54 -10.62 4.77
N SER A 15 -12.59 -10.89 5.55
CA SER A 15 -13.88 -11.33 5.01
C SER A 15 -14.49 -10.28 4.07
N ARG A 16 -14.44 -9.01 4.44
CA ARG A 16 -14.88 -7.91 3.57
C ARG A 16 -14.00 -7.81 2.32
N ALA A 17 -12.68 -7.87 2.48
CA ALA A 17 -11.72 -7.65 1.41
C ALA A 17 -11.66 -8.80 0.40
N SER A 18 -11.93 -10.05 0.83
CA SER A 18 -11.99 -11.24 -0.03
C SER A 18 -13.38 -11.48 -0.64
N GLY A 19 -14.44 -10.94 -0.02
CA GLY A 19 -15.81 -11.14 -0.45
C GLY A 19 -16.45 -12.43 0.07
N HIS A 20 -15.78 -13.16 0.97
CA HIS A 20 -16.30 -14.36 1.65
C HIS A 20 -15.80 -14.39 3.09
N ARG A 21 -16.40 -15.23 3.93
CA ARG A 21 -15.97 -15.41 5.31
C ARG A 21 -14.52 -15.92 5.34
N ALA A 22 -13.67 -15.23 6.08
CA ALA A 22 -12.27 -15.56 6.28
C ALA A 22 -12.03 -15.86 7.77
N GLU A 23 -11.31 -16.94 8.06
CA GLU A 23 -11.00 -17.38 9.43
C GLU A 23 -9.49 -17.46 9.63
N ALA A 24 -9.04 -17.34 10.89
CA ALA A 24 -7.63 -17.42 11.24
C ALA A 24 -6.97 -18.71 10.71
N GLY A 25 -5.84 -18.56 10.03
CA GLY A 25 -5.08 -19.65 9.41
C GLY A 25 -5.40 -19.90 7.93
N GLU A 26 -6.49 -19.35 7.40
CA GLU A 26 -6.82 -19.46 5.97
C GLU A 26 -5.94 -18.55 5.12
N ILE A 27 -5.76 -18.95 3.85
CA ILE A 27 -5.11 -18.13 2.83
C ILE A 27 -6.21 -17.62 1.90
N VAL A 28 -6.32 -16.29 1.79
CA VAL A 28 -7.36 -15.63 1.00
C VAL A 28 -6.74 -14.62 0.04
N GLU A 29 -7.27 -14.50 -1.17
CA GLU A 29 -6.99 -13.38 -2.04
C GLU A 29 -7.88 -12.20 -1.64
N ALA A 30 -7.27 -11.09 -1.21
CA ALA A 30 -8.00 -9.93 -0.71
C ALA A 30 -7.70 -8.67 -1.51
N LYS A 31 -8.73 -7.86 -1.75
CA LYS A 31 -8.62 -6.56 -2.37
C LYS A 31 -8.00 -5.57 -1.38
N VAL A 32 -6.93 -4.89 -1.79
CA VAL A 32 -6.28 -3.83 -1.02
C VAL A 32 -7.05 -2.53 -1.21
N ASP A 33 -7.38 -1.84 -0.11
CA ASP A 33 -8.08 -0.56 -0.19
C ASP A 33 -7.14 0.57 -0.61
N TYR A 34 -5.94 0.62 -0.01
CA TYR A 34 -4.88 1.54 -0.42
C TYR A 34 -3.51 0.88 -0.30
N ALA A 35 -2.64 1.21 -1.25
CA ALA A 35 -1.25 0.80 -1.29
C ALA A 35 -0.33 2.01 -1.18
N MET A 36 0.64 1.98 -0.26
CA MET A 36 1.59 3.06 -0.02
C MET A 36 3.02 2.61 -0.32
N SER A 37 3.74 3.43 -1.06
CA SER A 37 5.20 3.37 -1.14
C SER A 37 5.76 4.78 -1.07
N HIS A 38 6.99 4.93 -0.65
CA HIS A 38 7.66 6.23 -0.53
C HIS A 38 8.83 6.36 -1.50
N ASP A 39 9.52 7.50 -1.52
CA ASP A 39 10.62 7.79 -2.44
C ASP A 39 11.73 6.72 -2.47
N GLY A 40 12.00 6.05 -1.34
CA GLY A 40 13.00 4.99 -1.28
C GLY A 40 12.51 3.64 -1.83
N THR A 41 11.26 3.26 -1.60
CA THR A 41 10.73 1.93 -1.94
C THR A 41 9.98 1.89 -3.27
N SER A 42 9.41 3.01 -3.71
CA SER A 42 8.71 3.10 -5.01
C SER A 42 9.57 2.69 -6.18
N VAL A 43 10.86 3.03 -6.16
CA VAL A 43 11.80 2.71 -7.25
C VAL A 43 11.84 1.20 -7.52
N LEU A 44 11.95 0.39 -6.46
CA LEU A 44 12.01 -1.07 -6.58
C LEU A 44 10.66 -1.67 -6.99
N ALA A 45 9.56 -1.12 -6.47
CA ALA A 45 8.22 -1.54 -6.85
C ALA A 45 7.92 -1.22 -8.33
N ILE A 46 8.30 -0.04 -8.81
CA ILE A 46 8.16 0.35 -10.22
C ILE A 46 9.01 -0.52 -11.14
N LYS A 47 10.24 -0.85 -10.72
CA LYS A 47 11.10 -1.77 -11.47
C LYS A 47 10.43 -3.14 -11.60
N ALA A 48 9.98 -3.74 -10.50
CA ALA A 48 9.28 -5.01 -10.52
C ALA A 48 7.99 -4.96 -11.35
N PHE A 49 7.21 -3.89 -11.25
CA PHE A 49 6.01 -3.65 -12.06
C PHE A 49 6.29 -3.71 -13.56
N ARG A 50 7.38 -3.06 -14.01
CA ARG A 50 7.82 -3.11 -15.42
C ARG A 50 8.34 -4.50 -15.83
N GLU A 51 9.09 -5.17 -14.97
CA GLU A 51 9.61 -6.54 -15.20
C GLU A 51 8.48 -7.57 -15.31
N MET A 52 7.34 -7.35 -14.66
CA MET A 52 6.13 -8.15 -14.80
C MET A 52 5.40 -7.88 -16.13
N GLY A 53 5.84 -6.93 -16.94
CA GLY A 53 5.19 -6.52 -18.19
C GLY A 53 3.92 -5.70 -18.00
N SER A 54 3.72 -5.13 -16.81
CA SER A 54 2.55 -4.30 -16.51
C SER A 54 2.72 -2.89 -17.10
N GLU A 55 1.69 -2.39 -17.75
CA GLU A 55 1.71 -1.07 -18.41
C GLU A 55 0.93 -0.01 -17.61
N ARG A 56 -0.15 -0.43 -16.95
CA ARG A 56 -1.05 0.45 -16.19
C ARG A 56 -1.33 -0.10 -14.80
N VAL A 57 -1.41 0.80 -13.83
CA VAL A 57 -1.86 0.46 -12.49
C VAL A 57 -3.36 0.15 -12.47
N PHE A 58 -3.79 -0.69 -11.52
CA PHE A 58 -5.18 -1.11 -11.39
C PHE A 58 -6.15 0.05 -11.09
N ASP A 59 -5.71 1.00 -10.28
CA ASP A 59 -6.50 2.16 -9.86
C ASP A 59 -5.55 3.24 -9.31
N PRO A 60 -5.36 4.37 -10.02
CA PRO A 60 -4.47 5.44 -9.58
C PRO A 60 -4.95 6.19 -8.33
N GLU A 61 -6.24 6.06 -7.96
CA GLU A 61 -6.80 6.65 -6.74
C GLU A 61 -6.55 5.80 -5.49
N ARG A 62 -6.01 4.58 -5.66
CA ARG A 62 -5.72 3.64 -4.56
C ARG A 62 -4.23 3.52 -4.25
N ILE A 63 -3.41 4.28 -4.94
CA ILE A 63 -1.95 4.29 -4.73
C ILE A 63 -1.56 5.64 -4.14
N VAL A 64 -0.82 5.59 -3.04
CA VAL A 64 -0.39 6.77 -2.28
C VAL A 64 1.14 6.78 -2.23
N ILE A 65 1.76 7.86 -2.71
CA ILE A 65 3.22 7.98 -2.79
C ILE A 65 3.67 9.28 -2.11
N PRO A 66 3.97 9.26 -0.82
CA PRO A 66 4.62 10.38 -0.14
C PRO A 66 6.15 10.30 -0.27
N PHE A 67 6.80 11.44 -0.43
CA PHE A 67 8.24 11.58 -0.40
C PHE A 67 8.69 12.14 0.95
N ASP A 68 9.38 11.30 1.76
CA ASP A 68 9.73 11.65 3.13
C ASP A 68 11.04 11.04 3.65
N HIS A 69 11.56 9.97 3.02
CA HIS A 69 12.72 9.23 3.52
C HIS A 69 14.05 9.83 3.08
N ILE A 70 14.13 10.33 1.84
CA ILE A 70 15.37 10.88 1.27
C ILE A 70 15.11 12.32 0.80
N VAL A 71 14.44 13.09 1.61
CA VAL A 71 14.04 14.48 1.30
C VAL A 71 14.70 15.47 2.26
N PRO A 72 15.44 16.48 1.73
CA PRO A 72 15.82 16.64 0.31
C PRO A 72 16.76 15.54 -0.17
N ALA A 73 16.80 15.30 -1.48
CA ALA A 73 17.74 14.34 -2.07
C ALA A 73 19.18 14.68 -1.65
N ASN A 74 19.87 13.70 -1.06
CA ASN A 74 21.20 13.90 -0.47
C ASN A 74 22.36 13.79 -1.49
N ASN A 75 22.06 13.37 -2.72
CA ASN A 75 23.01 13.27 -3.83
C ASN A 75 22.27 13.20 -5.19
N SER A 76 23.02 13.26 -6.29
CA SER A 76 22.48 13.23 -7.64
C SER A 76 21.74 11.93 -7.96
N THR A 77 22.23 10.79 -7.50
CA THR A 77 21.57 9.49 -7.73
C THR A 77 20.19 9.46 -7.07
N ALA A 78 20.06 9.90 -5.82
CA ALA A 78 18.78 10.01 -5.13
C ALA A 78 17.81 10.95 -5.87
N ALA A 79 18.32 12.11 -6.36
CA ALA A 79 17.53 13.06 -7.13
C ALA A 79 17.02 12.45 -8.46
N ASP A 80 17.86 11.66 -9.13
CA ASP A 80 17.49 10.98 -10.38
C ASP A 80 16.42 9.91 -10.16
N LEU A 81 16.55 9.11 -9.10
CA LEU A 81 15.55 8.12 -8.71
C LEU A 81 14.22 8.78 -8.33
N GLN A 82 14.25 9.87 -7.58
CA GLN A 82 13.03 10.63 -7.26
C GLN A 82 12.39 11.22 -8.52
N ARG A 83 13.18 11.70 -9.48
CA ARG A 83 12.67 12.17 -10.77
C ARG A 83 11.98 11.05 -11.53
N GLU A 84 12.54 9.84 -11.53
CA GLU A 84 11.92 8.66 -12.15
C GLU A 84 10.56 8.34 -11.51
N VAL A 85 10.46 8.33 -10.19
CA VAL A 85 9.19 8.09 -9.49
C VAL A 85 8.16 9.17 -9.81
N ARG A 86 8.55 10.45 -9.82
CA ARG A 86 7.65 11.56 -10.22
C ARG A 86 7.10 11.38 -11.64
N SER A 87 7.99 11.05 -12.59
CA SER A 87 7.59 10.81 -13.97
C SER A 87 6.61 9.64 -14.07
N TRP A 88 6.94 8.52 -13.45
CA TRP A 88 6.09 7.35 -13.46
C TRP A 88 4.72 7.62 -12.81
N ALA A 89 4.70 8.27 -11.65
CA ALA A 89 3.46 8.62 -10.97
C ALA A 89 2.55 9.49 -11.86
N LYS A 90 3.14 10.48 -12.55
CA LYS A 90 2.43 11.32 -13.51
C LYS A 90 1.90 10.51 -14.70
N ASP A 91 2.72 9.63 -15.29
CA ASP A 91 2.35 8.82 -16.46
C ASP A 91 1.25 7.80 -16.11
N GLN A 92 1.23 7.30 -14.86
CA GLN A 92 0.18 6.42 -14.35
C GLN A 92 -1.07 7.18 -13.89
N GLY A 93 -1.01 8.50 -13.76
CA GLY A 93 -2.11 9.33 -13.27
C GLY A 93 -2.35 9.19 -11.75
N ILE A 94 -1.31 8.86 -10.98
CA ILE A 94 -1.44 8.72 -9.51
C ILE A 94 -1.94 10.04 -8.91
N VAL A 95 -3.10 9.97 -8.27
CA VAL A 95 -3.78 11.14 -7.70
C VAL A 95 -3.13 11.56 -6.37
N HIS A 96 -2.74 10.58 -5.55
CA HIS A 96 -2.22 10.81 -4.21
C HIS A 96 -0.69 10.76 -4.17
N PHE A 97 -0.09 11.71 -4.89
CA PHE A 97 1.35 11.93 -4.89
C PHE A 97 1.66 13.16 -4.03
N TYR A 98 2.44 12.96 -2.98
CA TYR A 98 2.85 14.00 -2.03
C TYR A 98 4.35 14.21 -2.12
N ASP A 99 4.77 15.24 -2.82
CA ASP A 99 6.19 15.60 -2.96
C ASP A 99 6.81 16.05 -1.62
N GLY A 100 8.12 16.14 -1.59
CA GLY A 100 8.87 16.48 -0.38
C GLY A 100 8.37 17.72 0.34
N GLY A 101 8.34 17.64 1.67
CA GLY A 101 7.88 18.73 2.55
C GLY A 101 6.42 18.63 3.01
N ARG A 102 5.65 17.64 2.54
CA ARG A 102 4.27 17.41 3.01
C ARG A 102 4.22 16.81 4.42
N GLY A 103 5.19 15.97 4.76
CA GLY A 103 5.26 15.29 6.06
C GLY A 103 5.72 13.84 5.93
N ILE A 104 5.78 13.14 7.06
CA ILE A 104 6.15 11.72 7.14
C ILE A 104 5.02 10.86 6.58
N CYS A 105 5.34 9.82 5.81
CA CYS A 105 4.34 8.96 5.16
C CYS A 105 3.29 8.41 6.14
N HIS A 106 3.71 7.98 7.33
CA HIS A 106 2.83 7.44 8.36
C HIS A 106 1.98 8.48 9.09
N GLN A 107 2.25 9.77 8.86
CA GLN A 107 1.44 10.89 9.33
C GLN A 107 0.51 11.39 8.21
N VAL A 108 1.05 11.55 7.00
CA VAL A 108 0.27 11.96 5.81
C VAL A 108 -0.85 10.96 5.54
N PHE A 109 -0.58 9.67 5.60
CA PHE A 109 -1.53 8.63 5.26
C PHE A 109 -2.82 8.64 6.12
N PRO A 110 -2.77 8.72 7.47
CA PRO A 110 -3.97 8.87 8.28
C PRO A 110 -4.60 10.27 8.20
N GLU A 111 -3.81 11.36 8.12
CA GLU A 111 -4.34 12.73 8.05
C GLU A 111 -5.14 13.00 6.79
N GLU A 112 -4.74 12.39 5.66
CA GLU A 112 -5.48 12.48 4.39
C GLU A 112 -6.67 11.50 4.32
N GLY A 113 -6.92 10.73 5.39
CA GLY A 113 -8.10 9.86 5.51
C GLY A 113 -7.97 8.50 4.82
N PHE A 114 -6.76 8.03 4.53
CA PHE A 114 -6.57 6.69 3.94
C PHE A 114 -6.65 5.58 4.99
N ALA A 115 -6.19 5.84 6.23
CA ALA A 115 -6.23 4.88 7.33
C ALA A 115 -7.57 4.96 8.07
N LEU A 116 -8.57 4.27 7.58
CA LEU A 116 -9.91 4.22 8.16
C LEU A 116 -10.20 2.86 8.82
N PRO A 117 -11.05 2.83 9.87
CA PRO A 117 -11.46 1.56 10.48
C PRO A 117 -12.04 0.59 9.46
N GLY A 118 -11.60 -0.66 9.53
CA GLY A 118 -12.08 -1.72 8.66
C GLY A 118 -11.42 -1.80 7.29
N THR A 119 -10.45 -0.94 6.95
CA THR A 119 -9.70 -0.99 5.69
C THR A 119 -8.54 -1.98 5.73
N LEU A 120 -8.19 -2.54 4.57
CA LEU A 120 -6.98 -3.34 4.33
C LEU A 120 -5.94 -2.47 3.63
N LEU A 121 -4.88 -2.12 4.34
CA LEU A 121 -3.84 -1.20 3.92
C LEU A 121 -2.50 -1.91 3.80
N VAL A 122 -1.79 -1.64 2.73
CA VAL A 122 -0.50 -2.26 2.46
C VAL A 122 0.54 -1.18 2.19
N GLY A 123 1.69 -1.29 2.83
CA GLY A 123 2.81 -0.37 2.60
C GLY A 123 4.11 -1.08 2.28
N ALA A 124 4.93 -0.50 1.42
CA ALA A 124 6.30 -0.94 1.18
C ALA A 124 7.27 -0.31 2.21
N ASP A 125 6.83 -0.20 3.46
CA ASP A 125 7.60 0.29 4.59
C ASP A 125 7.34 -0.56 5.83
N SER A 126 8.39 -0.87 6.59
CA SER A 126 8.34 -1.77 7.75
C SER A 126 7.43 -1.28 8.88
N HIS A 127 7.10 -0.01 8.93
CA HIS A 127 6.24 0.59 9.96
C HIS A 127 4.76 0.69 9.53
N SER A 128 4.37 0.15 8.38
CA SER A 128 2.99 0.21 7.87
C SER A 128 1.95 -0.45 8.79
N CYS A 129 2.39 -1.33 9.71
CA CYS A 129 1.53 -1.88 10.76
C CYS A 129 0.95 -0.82 11.71
N THR A 130 1.53 0.39 11.76
CA THR A 130 1.03 1.52 12.58
C THR A 130 -0.41 1.90 12.24
N TYR A 131 -0.88 1.63 11.01
CA TYR A 131 -2.27 1.90 10.62
C TYR A 131 -3.30 1.07 11.39
N GLY A 132 -2.86 0.00 12.07
CA GLY A 132 -3.68 -0.75 13.01
C GLY A 132 -4.21 0.10 14.17
N ALA A 133 -3.49 1.16 14.57
CA ALA A 133 -3.93 2.10 15.60
C ALA A 133 -5.21 2.87 15.20
N PHE A 134 -5.53 2.93 13.91
CA PHE A 134 -6.74 3.55 13.35
C PHE A 134 -7.86 2.53 13.06
N GLY A 135 -7.71 1.29 13.52
CA GLY A 135 -8.70 0.23 13.30
C GLY A 135 -8.66 -0.38 11.88
N ALA A 136 -7.60 -0.12 11.13
CA ALA A 136 -7.32 -0.77 9.85
C ALA A 136 -6.53 -2.06 10.04
N PHE A 137 -6.47 -2.93 9.04
CA PHE A 137 -5.42 -3.93 8.93
C PHE A 137 -4.28 -3.35 8.10
N GLY A 138 -3.20 -2.95 8.76
CA GLY A 138 -2.00 -2.41 8.13
C GLY A 138 -0.89 -3.46 8.09
N THR A 139 -0.28 -3.68 6.93
CA THR A 139 0.83 -4.64 6.80
C THR A 139 1.88 -4.16 5.82
N VAL A 140 3.11 -4.72 5.98
CA VAL A 140 4.22 -4.47 5.07
C VAL A 140 4.29 -5.53 3.98
N VAL A 141 4.71 -5.11 2.78
CA VAL A 141 5.03 -6.02 1.67
C VAL A 141 6.34 -5.64 1.02
N GLY A 142 6.96 -6.61 0.33
CA GLY A 142 8.13 -6.38 -0.49
C GLY A 142 7.82 -5.70 -1.83
N ALA A 143 8.87 -5.35 -2.57
CA ALA A 143 8.74 -4.63 -3.84
C ALA A 143 7.95 -5.44 -4.90
N THR A 144 8.13 -6.75 -4.95
CA THR A 144 7.43 -7.63 -5.89
C THR A 144 5.95 -7.72 -5.58
N ASP A 145 5.59 -7.90 -4.29
CA ASP A 145 4.19 -7.91 -3.86
C ASP A 145 3.53 -6.55 -4.09
N MET A 146 4.26 -5.46 -3.87
CA MET A 146 3.77 -4.11 -4.18
C MET A 146 3.50 -3.93 -5.68
N ALA A 147 4.38 -4.47 -6.53
CA ALA A 147 4.18 -4.46 -7.98
C ALA A 147 2.93 -5.26 -8.40
N GLU A 148 2.69 -6.41 -7.77
CA GLU A 148 1.47 -7.20 -7.98
C GLU A 148 0.22 -6.41 -7.57
N ILE A 149 0.28 -5.72 -6.42
CA ILE A 149 -0.82 -4.85 -5.98
C ILE A 149 -1.03 -3.70 -6.96
N TYR A 150 0.04 -3.05 -7.45
CA TYR A 150 -0.08 -1.99 -8.47
C TYR A 150 -0.77 -2.50 -9.75
N THR A 151 -0.52 -3.75 -10.10
CA THR A 151 -1.08 -4.38 -11.31
C THR A 151 -2.53 -4.80 -11.12
N ARG A 152 -2.88 -5.43 -9.99
CA ARG A 152 -4.16 -6.12 -9.79
C ARG A 152 -5.03 -5.57 -8.65
N GLY A 153 -4.46 -4.79 -7.75
CA GLY A 153 -5.15 -4.29 -6.55
C GLY A 153 -5.48 -5.38 -5.52
N ARG A 154 -4.85 -6.55 -5.63
CA ARG A 154 -5.09 -7.72 -4.79
C ARG A 154 -3.78 -8.41 -4.44
N LEU A 155 -3.80 -9.11 -3.31
CA LEU A 155 -2.71 -9.98 -2.89
C LEU A 155 -3.26 -11.15 -2.08
N TRP A 156 -2.47 -12.22 -1.98
CA TRP A 156 -2.76 -13.37 -1.12
C TRP A 156 -2.24 -13.09 0.29
N PHE A 157 -3.12 -13.34 1.28
CA PHE A 157 -2.78 -13.16 2.69
C PHE A 157 -3.14 -14.42 3.47
N LYS A 158 -2.35 -14.70 4.49
CA LYS A 158 -2.74 -15.62 5.55
C LYS A 158 -3.42 -14.80 6.65
N VAL A 159 -4.66 -15.15 6.93
CA VAL A 159 -5.49 -14.52 7.97
C VAL A 159 -5.00 -14.86 9.37
#